data_acb05b054bbe86342d72072af4755f31
#
_entry.id   acb05b054bbe86342d72072af4755f31
#
_cell.length_a   1.000
_cell.length_b   1.000
_cell.length_c   1.000
_cell.angle_alpha   90.00
_cell.angle_beta   90.00
_cell.angle_gamma   90.00
#
_symmetry.space_group_name_H-M   'P 1'
#
loop_
_entity.id
_entity.type
_entity.pdbx_description
1 polymer ?
#
loop_
_entity_poly.entity_id
_entity_poly.type
_entity_poly.pdbx_seq_one_letter_code
_entity_poly.pdbx_strand_id
1 'polypeptide(L)'
;MRLAPEDVGTLVVHELKLAAEAYIGRTVENAVLAVPVGFNAKQINATKQAATAAGLTVLRTIHEPTAAAMAYGLHTRSHVNTVMVYDIGGGTLDVSLLNLNNGIFEVMAAAGDNRLGGQDFNLVLLEHLVEMVSKKLGAGVRVTDDVEAMRALREEAERIKIDLNDEADCSGRFEEHDTGVVEVRLPKSLAKAGPLSVDRATFERISAALLERAIQPVRDVLTKLSMPIKDVDELVLVGGSSRMARIRQLLRDFFGDREPNCDVSPEEAVAHGTAIQAAILTDRKKISVGATEAALHAHLEGSVDR
;
A
#
# COMPACT_ATOMS: atom_id res chain seq x y z
N MET A 1 -17.16 -29.07 -0.78
CA MET A 1 -17.85 -27.79 -0.98
C MET A 1 -17.02 -26.97 -1.95
N ARG A 2 -17.60 -26.40 -2.98
CA ARG A 2 -16.88 -25.46 -3.88
C ARG A 2 -17.37 -24.07 -3.51
N LEU A 3 -16.44 -23.17 -3.18
CA LEU A 3 -16.71 -21.76 -2.92
C LEU A 3 -16.40 -20.97 -4.18
N ALA A 4 -17.24 -20.00 -4.51
CA ALA A 4 -16.92 -18.96 -5.50
C ALA A 4 -16.02 -17.88 -4.88
N PRO A 5 -15.27 -17.09 -5.68
CA PRO A 5 -14.48 -15.99 -5.15
C PRO A 5 -15.32 -15.00 -4.32
N GLU A 6 -16.56 -14.77 -4.71
CA GLU A 6 -17.50 -13.89 -4.01
C GLU A 6 -17.86 -14.42 -2.62
N ASP A 7 -17.94 -15.75 -2.45
CA ASP A 7 -18.20 -16.37 -1.13
C ASP A 7 -17.03 -16.10 -0.18
N VAL A 8 -15.79 -16.23 -0.68
CA VAL A 8 -14.59 -15.92 0.12
C VAL A 8 -14.54 -14.43 0.46
N GLY A 9 -14.83 -13.56 -0.52
CA GLY A 9 -14.94 -12.12 -0.29
C GLY A 9 -16.00 -11.77 0.77
N THR A 10 -17.14 -12.45 0.74
CA THR A 10 -18.21 -12.29 1.74
C THR A 10 -17.71 -12.61 3.15
N LEU A 11 -16.98 -13.70 3.33
CA LEU A 11 -16.44 -14.07 4.64
C LEU A 11 -15.46 -13.01 5.18
N VAL A 12 -14.55 -12.54 4.32
CA VAL A 12 -13.58 -11.49 4.71
C VAL A 12 -14.30 -10.20 5.12
N VAL A 13 -15.26 -9.73 4.29
CA VAL A 13 -16.01 -8.50 4.58
C VAL A 13 -16.87 -8.67 5.84
N HIS A 14 -17.43 -9.87 6.07
CA HIS A 14 -18.20 -10.16 7.28
C HIS A 14 -17.32 -10.04 8.54
N GLU A 15 -16.13 -10.62 8.54
CA GLU A 15 -15.17 -10.50 9.66
C GLU A 15 -14.76 -9.05 9.90
N LEU A 16 -14.49 -8.29 8.84
CA LEU A 16 -14.17 -6.86 8.96
C LEU A 16 -15.35 -6.07 9.57
N LYS A 17 -16.58 -6.39 9.16
CA LYS A 17 -17.79 -5.79 9.75
C LYS A 17 -17.89 -6.08 11.23
N LEU A 18 -17.72 -7.36 11.64
CA LEU A 18 -17.77 -7.75 13.05
C LEU A 18 -16.69 -7.05 13.88
N ALA A 19 -15.47 -6.96 13.35
CA ALA A 19 -14.37 -6.24 14.00
C ALA A 19 -14.70 -4.75 14.18
N ALA A 20 -15.25 -4.10 13.15
CA ALA A 20 -15.67 -2.71 13.23
C ALA A 20 -16.81 -2.51 14.25
N GLU A 21 -17.83 -3.37 14.24
CA GLU A 21 -18.94 -3.32 15.19
C GLU A 21 -18.48 -3.51 16.65
N ALA A 22 -17.55 -4.43 16.87
CA ALA A 22 -16.94 -4.65 18.18
C ALA A 22 -16.15 -3.41 18.67
N TYR A 23 -15.41 -2.76 17.75
CA TYR A 23 -14.63 -1.57 18.09
C TYR A 23 -15.50 -0.35 18.41
N ILE A 24 -16.52 -0.08 17.56
CA ILE A 24 -17.37 1.11 17.73
C ILE A 24 -18.58 0.90 18.66
N GLY A 25 -18.86 -0.34 19.09
CA GLY A 25 -19.97 -0.68 20.01
C GLY A 25 -21.36 -0.52 19.41
N ARG A 26 -21.52 -0.49 18.09
CA ARG A 26 -22.80 -0.37 17.39
C ARG A 26 -22.78 -1.08 16.04
N THR A 27 -23.97 -1.36 15.49
CA THR A 27 -24.14 -2.00 14.19
C THR A 27 -23.61 -1.12 13.05
N VAL A 28 -22.91 -1.75 12.10
CA VAL A 28 -22.45 -1.14 10.84
C VAL A 28 -23.37 -1.63 9.72
N GLU A 29 -24.15 -0.71 9.14
CA GLU A 29 -25.11 -1.02 8.09
C GLU A 29 -24.65 -0.59 6.70
N ASN A 30 -23.92 0.53 6.62
CA ASN A 30 -23.56 1.18 5.36
C ASN A 30 -22.05 1.13 5.12
N ALA A 31 -21.67 0.98 3.84
CA ALA A 31 -20.27 1.02 3.44
C ALA A 31 -20.04 1.72 2.11
N VAL A 32 -18.88 2.33 1.96
CA VAL A 32 -18.29 2.71 0.68
C VAL A 32 -17.16 1.73 0.39
N LEU A 33 -17.09 1.22 -0.83
CA LEU A 33 -16.07 0.27 -1.24
C LEU A 33 -15.08 0.93 -2.20
N ALA A 34 -13.80 0.78 -1.94
CA ALA A 34 -12.77 1.07 -2.94
C ALA A 34 -12.57 -0.13 -3.87
N VAL A 35 -12.31 0.17 -5.14
CA VAL A 35 -12.03 -0.84 -6.16
C VAL A 35 -10.88 -0.36 -7.05
N PRO A 36 -10.02 -1.26 -7.55
CA PRO A 36 -8.99 -0.92 -8.52
C PRO A 36 -9.56 -0.25 -9.78
N VAL A 37 -8.80 0.68 -10.37
CA VAL A 37 -9.18 1.35 -11.62
C VAL A 37 -9.37 0.35 -12.76
N GLY A 38 -8.59 -0.74 -12.78
CA GLY A 38 -8.65 -1.78 -13.81
C GLY A 38 -9.85 -2.74 -13.69
N PHE A 39 -10.67 -2.65 -12.64
CA PHE A 39 -11.83 -3.54 -12.49
C PHE A 39 -12.89 -3.27 -13.53
N ASN A 40 -13.33 -4.34 -14.22
CA ASN A 40 -14.48 -4.28 -15.10
C ASN A 40 -15.82 -4.34 -14.31
N ALA A 41 -16.92 -4.07 -15.00
CA ALA A 41 -18.25 -4.03 -14.38
C ALA A 41 -18.63 -5.33 -13.67
N LYS A 42 -18.17 -6.50 -14.12
CA LYS A 42 -18.43 -7.79 -13.46
C LYS A 42 -17.69 -7.88 -12.13
N GLN A 43 -16.43 -7.49 -12.08
CA GLN A 43 -15.61 -7.48 -10.88
C GLN A 43 -16.15 -6.49 -9.84
N ILE A 44 -16.53 -5.27 -10.28
CA ILE A 44 -17.17 -4.27 -9.39
C ILE A 44 -18.48 -4.83 -8.82
N ASN A 45 -19.30 -5.47 -9.66
CA ASN A 45 -20.57 -6.04 -9.21
C ASN A 45 -20.35 -7.22 -8.23
N ALA A 46 -19.38 -8.09 -8.49
CA ALA A 46 -19.02 -9.18 -7.60
C ALA A 46 -18.56 -8.67 -6.21
N THR A 47 -17.75 -7.60 -6.19
CA THR A 47 -17.32 -6.93 -4.94
C THR A 47 -18.53 -6.37 -4.17
N LYS A 48 -19.47 -5.73 -4.85
CA LYS A 48 -20.72 -5.24 -4.24
C LYS A 48 -21.57 -6.38 -3.69
N GLN A 49 -21.70 -7.48 -4.44
CA GLN A 49 -22.48 -8.65 -4.01
C GLN A 49 -21.87 -9.29 -2.75
N ALA A 50 -20.53 -9.43 -2.70
CA ALA A 50 -19.84 -9.94 -1.52
C ALA A 50 -20.11 -9.09 -0.27
N ALA A 51 -20.05 -7.77 -0.38
CA ALA A 51 -20.33 -6.86 0.73
C ALA A 51 -21.82 -6.89 1.13
N THR A 52 -22.74 -6.98 0.17
CA THR A 52 -24.17 -7.11 0.44
C THR A 52 -24.49 -8.42 1.14
N ALA A 53 -23.90 -9.54 0.70
CA ALA A 53 -24.04 -10.84 1.33
C ALA A 53 -23.47 -10.87 2.77
N ALA A 54 -22.45 -10.05 3.06
CA ALA A 54 -21.93 -9.83 4.40
C ALA A 54 -22.83 -8.94 5.29
N GLY A 55 -23.98 -8.49 4.78
CA GLY A 55 -24.95 -7.69 5.52
C GLY A 55 -24.63 -6.19 5.54
N LEU A 56 -24.00 -5.67 4.49
CA LEU A 56 -23.75 -4.25 4.31
C LEU A 56 -24.58 -3.67 3.15
N THR A 57 -25.08 -2.47 3.34
CA THR A 57 -25.63 -1.64 2.24
C THR A 57 -24.50 -0.86 1.59
N VAL A 58 -24.17 -1.17 0.35
CA VAL A 58 -23.12 -0.47 -0.41
C VAL A 58 -23.68 0.86 -0.93
N LEU A 59 -23.28 1.96 -0.31
CA LEU A 59 -23.71 3.31 -0.68
C LEU A 59 -23.09 3.75 -2.01
N ARG A 60 -21.82 3.42 -2.21
CA ARG A 60 -21.03 3.80 -3.40
C ARG A 60 -19.83 2.89 -3.56
N THR A 61 -19.34 2.75 -4.79
CA THR A 61 -17.97 2.31 -5.09
C THR A 61 -17.19 3.49 -5.62
N ILE A 62 -15.92 3.63 -5.21
CA ILE A 62 -14.97 4.62 -5.72
C ILE A 62 -13.68 3.91 -6.13
N HIS A 63 -12.88 4.52 -6.98
CA HIS A 63 -11.56 3.96 -7.30
C HIS A 63 -10.57 4.19 -6.15
N GLU A 64 -9.70 3.21 -5.91
CA GLU A 64 -8.67 3.27 -4.85
C GLU A 64 -7.84 4.55 -4.89
N PRO A 65 -7.31 5.00 -6.06
CA PRO A 65 -6.54 6.24 -6.09
C PRO A 65 -7.38 7.49 -5.79
N THR A 66 -8.68 7.48 -6.12
CA THR A 66 -9.60 8.56 -5.74
C THR A 66 -9.79 8.60 -4.23
N ALA A 67 -9.98 7.44 -3.59
CA ALA A 67 -10.08 7.36 -2.14
C ALA A 67 -8.79 7.86 -1.47
N ALA A 68 -7.64 7.41 -1.94
CA ALA A 68 -6.35 7.87 -1.41
C ALA A 68 -6.21 9.41 -1.52
N ALA A 69 -6.46 9.98 -2.70
CA ALA A 69 -6.37 11.44 -2.89
C ALA A 69 -7.34 12.22 -1.97
N MET A 70 -8.52 11.64 -1.66
CA MET A 70 -9.44 12.22 -0.68
C MET A 70 -8.88 12.20 0.74
N ALA A 71 -8.22 11.10 1.14
CA ALA A 71 -7.59 10.99 2.46
C ALA A 71 -6.51 12.05 2.70
N TYR A 72 -5.76 12.40 1.66
CA TYR A 72 -4.76 13.48 1.70
C TYR A 72 -5.36 14.89 1.64
N GLY A 73 -6.69 15.03 1.69
CA GLY A 73 -7.37 16.32 1.68
C GLY A 73 -7.20 17.13 0.38
N LEU A 74 -6.76 16.52 -0.71
CA LEU A 74 -6.41 17.23 -1.95
C LEU A 74 -7.63 17.91 -2.60
N HIS A 75 -8.83 17.41 -2.36
CA HIS A 75 -10.08 18.01 -2.84
C HIS A 75 -10.36 19.41 -2.28
N THR A 76 -9.66 19.83 -1.23
CA THR A 76 -9.77 21.16 -0.61
C THR A 76 -8.67 22.12 -1.04
N ARG A 77 -7.62 21.64 -1.72
CA ARG A 77 -6.46 22.43 -2.13
C ARG A 77 -6.68 23.05 -3.51
N SER A 78 -6.94 24.36 -3.59
CA SER A 78 -7.29 25.06 -4.83
C SER A 78 -6.16 25.15 -5.87
N HIS A 79 -4.92 24.87 -5.50
CA HIS A 79 -3.75 24.92 -6.37
C HIS A 79 -3.31 23.56 -6.91
N VAL A 80 -3.98 22.48 -6.48
CA VAL A 80 -3.69 21.10 -6.92
C VAL A 80 -4.72 20.71 -7.97
N ASN A 81 -4.26 20.46 -9.18
CA ASN A 81 -5.10 20.01 -10.29
C ASN A 81 -4.73 18.60 -10.78
N THR A 82 -3.46 18.23 -10.64
CA THR A 82 -2.95 16.94 -11.17
C THR A 82 -2.23 16.17 -10.08
N VAL A 83 -2.76 14.99 -9.78
CA VAL A 83 -2.28 14.14 -8.69
C VAL A 83 -1.84 12.80 -9.25
N MET A 84 -0.60 12.42 -9.00
CA MET A 84 -0.16 11.04 -9.23
C MET A 84 -0.28 10.25 -7.94
N VAL A 85 -1.02 9.15 -7.99
CA VAL A 85 -1.13 8.16 -6.92
C VAL A 85 -0.28 6.96 -7.29
N TYR A 86 0.71 6.68 -6.45
CA TYR A 86 1.60 5.53 -6.58
C TYR A 86 1.26 4.54 -5.47
N ASP A 87 0.60 3.46 -5.84
CA ASP A 87 0.13 2.42 -4.92
C ASP A 87 0.90 1.12 -5.14
N ILE A 88 1.78 0.79 -4.19
CA ILE A 88 2.50 -0.48 -4.18
C ILE A 88 2.16 -1.26 -2.92
N GLY A 89 1.34 -2.28 -3.10
CA GLY A 89 0.92 -3.19 -2.04
C GLY A 89 1.84 -4.39 -1.86
N GLY A 90 1.27 -5.48 -1.37
CA GLY A 90 1.99 -6.75 -1.18
C GLY A 90 2.27 -7.50 -2.49
N GLY A 91 1.41 -7.37 -3.50
CA GLY A 91 1.51 -8.17 -4.74
C GLY A 91 1.33 -7.39 -6.04
N THR A 92 0.88 -6.14 -5.98
CA THR A 92 0.62 -5.31 -7.16
C THR A 92 1.19 -3.92 -6.98
N LEU A 93 1.52 -3.30 -8.10
CA LEU A 93 1.83 -1.90 -8.24
C LEU A 93 0.82 -1.26 -9.19
N ASP A 94 0.12 -0.24 -8.73
CA ASP A 94 -0.81 0.55 -9.50
C ASP A 94 -0.40 2.03 -9.46
N VAL A 95 -0.29 2.65 -10.62
CA VAL A 95 0.01 4.07 -10.77
C VAL A 95 -1.13 4.73 -11.52
N SER A 96 -1.73 5.75 -10.93
CA SER A 96 -2.85 6.48 -11.53
C SER A 96 -2.58 7.97 -11.53
N LEU A 97 -2.90 8.63 -12.62
CA LEU A 97 -2.90 10.09 -12.71
C LEU A 97 -4.34 10.58 -12.66
N LEU A 98 -4.61 11.46 -11.73
CA LEU A 98 -5.92 12.06 -11.49
C LEU A 98 -5.90 13.53 -11.90
N ASN A 99 -6.97 13.99 -12.54
CA ASN A 99 -7.30 15.40 -12.64
C ASN A 99 -8.28 15.76 -11.52
N LEU A 100 -8.01 16.84 -10.85
CA LEU A 100 -8.85 17.39 -9.77
C LEU A 100 -9.42 18.72 -10.21
N ASN A 101 -10.73 18.77 -10.40
CA ASN A 101 -11.43 19.99 -10.79
C ASN A 101 -12.65 20.20 -9.89
N ASN A 102 -12.65 21.30 -9.15
CA ASN A 102 -13.75 21.69 -8.23
C ASN A 102 -14.16 20.54 -7.27
N GLY A 103 -13.19 19.82 -6.71
CA GLY A 103 -13.45 18.71 -5.78
C GLY A 103 -13.88 17.40 -6.46
N ILE A 104 -13.88 17.35 -7.80
CA ILE A 104 -14.19 16.14 -8.57
C ILE A 104 -12.86 15.53 -9.05
N PHE A 105 -12.64 14.26 -8.72
CA PHE A 105 -11.51 13.48 -9.19
C PHE A 105 -11.88 12.70 -10.45
N GLU A 106 -11.06 12.85 -11.48
CA GLU A 106 -11.16 12.09 -12.73
C GLU A 106 -9.86 11.33 -12.98
N VAL A 107 -9.93 10.01 -13.18
CA VAL A 107 -8.77 9.21 -13.55
C VAL A 107 -8.46 9.44 -15.03
N MET A 108 -7.36 10.12 -15.32
CA MET A 108 -6.91 10.43 -16.67
C MET A 108 -6.20 9.24 -17.32
N ALA A 109 -5.35 8.57 -16.58
CA ALA A 109 -4.63 7.38 -17.02
C ALA A 109 -4.23 6.52 -15.81
N ALA A 110 -4.07 5.23 -16.08
CA ALA A 110 -3.51 4.29 -15.16
C ALA A 110 -2.57 3.31 -15.88
N ALA A 111 -1.54 2.85 -15.18
CA ALA A 111 -0.66 1.76 -15.55
C ALA A 111 -0.26 1.01 -14.28
N GLY A 112 0.22 -0.22 -14.43
CA GLY A 112 0.58 -1.01 -13.24
C GLY A 112 1.34 -2.28 -13.61
N ASP A 113 1.78 -2.99 -12.58
CA ASP A 113 2.37 -4.31 -12.68
C ASP A 113 1.69 -5.24 -11.66
N ASN A 114 0.84 -6.14 -12.15
CA ASN A 114 0.07 -7.09 -11.33
C ASN A 114 0.94 -8.21 -10.69
N ARG A 115 2.24 -8.17 -10.90
CA ARG A 115 3.20 -9.13 -10.38
C ARG A 115 4.43 -8.42 -9.79
N LEU A 116 4.19 -7.28 -9.16
CA LEU A 116 5.21 -6.52 -8.46
C LEU A 116 4.63 -5.93 -7.18
N GLY A 117 5.15 -6.39 -6.05
CA GLY A 117 4.78 -5.90 -4.73
C GLY A 117 5.75 -6.36 -3.66
N GLY A 118 5.46 -6.08 -2.42
CA GLY A 118 6.33 -6.39 -1.27
C GLY A 118 6.72 -7.87 -1.16
N GLN A 119 5.86 -8.79 -1.65
CA GLN A 119 6.14 -10.21 -1.64
C GLN A 119 7.26 -10.62 -2.61
N ASP A 120 7.40 -9.92 -3.74
CA ASP A 120 8.49 -10.17 -4.69
C ASP A 120 9.84 -9.80 -4.07
N PHE A 121 9.89 -8.68 -3.33
CA PHE A 121 11.07 -8.29 -2.56
C PHE A 121 11.39 -9.30 -1.45
N ASN A 122 10.37 -9.83 -0.75
CA ASN A 122 10.55 -10.90 0.23
C ASN A 122 11.12 -12.16 -0.42
N LEU A 123 10.66 -12.51 -1.63
CA LEU A 123 11.13 -13.70 -2.33
C LEU A 123 12.62 -13.60 -2.68
N VAL A 124 13.04 -12.47 -3.25
CA VAL A 124 14.46 -12.25 -3.59
C VAL A 124 15.34 -12.28 -2.34
N LEU A 125 14.85 -11.71 -1.23
CA LEU A 125 15.56 -11.74 0.05
C LEU A 125 15.62 -13.16 0.63
N LEU A 126 14.51 -13.92 0.57
CA LEU A 126 14.48 -15.32 0.97
C LEU A 126 15.49 -16.17 0.20
N GLU A 127 15.56 -16.01 -1.12
CA GLU A 127 16.54 -16.72 -1.96
C GLU A 127 17.97 -16.39 -1.52
N HIS A 128 18.25 -15.13 -1.23
CA HIS A 128 19.53 -14.69 -0.70
C HIS A 128 19.86 -15.31 0.67
N LEU A 129 18.90 -15.32 1.61
CA LEU A 129 19.08 -15.96 2.92
C LEU A 129 19.35 -17.46 2.80
N VAL A 130 18.62 -18.17 1.93
CA VAL A 130 18.84 -19.58 1.66
C VAL A 130 20.25 -19.83 1.11
N GLU A 131 20.71 -18.98 0.20
CA GLU A 131 22.07 -19.07 -0.34
C GLU A 131 23.15 -18.83 0.74
N MET A 132 22.99 -17.80 1.58
CA MET A 132 23.91 -17.50 2.68
C MET A 132 24.01 -18.68 3.66
N VAL A 133 22.87 -19.22 4.10
CA VAL A 133 22.81 -20.35 5.03
C VAL A 133 23.44 -21.60 4.41
N SER A 134 23.09 -21.90 3.15
CA SER A 134 23.62 -23.09 2.45
C SER A 134 25.15 -23.01 2.29
N LYS A 135 25.71 -21.86 1.98
CA LYS A 135 27.16 -21.64 1.92
C LYS A 135 27.86 -21.90 3.25
N LYS A 136 27.24 -21.55 4.37
CA LYS A 136 27.77 -21.76 5.73
C LYS A 136 27.66 -23.21 6.20
N LEU A 137 26.58 -23.89 5.87
CA LEU A 137 26.35 -25.28 6.28
C LEU A 137 27.06 -26.32 5.40
N GLY A 138 27.47 -25.93 4.18
CA GLY A 138 28.18 -26.79 3.22
C GLY A 138 27.24 -27.68 2.38
N ALA A 139 27.83 -28.37 1.39
CA ALA A 139 27.12 -29.04 0.29
C ALA A 139 26.19 -30.23 0.69
N GLY A 140 26.18 -30.63 1.96
CA GLY A 140 25.36 -31.75 2.43
C GLY A 140 23.99 -31.36 2.99
N VAL A 141 23.69 -30.07 3.13
CA VAL A 141 22.46 -29.56 3.75
C VAL A 141 21.61 -28.87 2.69
N ARG A 142 20.41 -29.42 2.45
CA ARG A 142 19.40 -28.78 1.60
C ARG A 142 18.40 -28.03 2.49
N VAL A 143 18.63 -26.75 2.67
CA VAL A 143 17.75 -25.87 3.48
C VAL A 143 16.32 -25.90 2.95
N THR A 144 16.14 -26.02 1.65
CA THR A 144 14.83 -26.06 0.96
C THR A 144 13.99 -27.29 1.27
N ASP A 145 14.60 -28.38 1.78
CA ASP A 145 13.89 -29.61 2.12
C ASP A 145 13.30 -29.54 3.55
N ASP A 146 13.71 -28.57 4.37
CA ASP A 146 13.19 -28.31 5.72
C ASP A 146 12.05 -27.28 5.64
N VAL A 147 10.81 -27.76 5.69
CA VAL A 147 9.60 -26.91 5.57
C VAL A 147 9.50 -25.88 6.70
N GLU A 148 9.88 -26.26 7.93
CA GLU A 148 9.84 -25.32 9.08
C GLU A 148 10.92 -24.25 8.96
N ALA A 149 12.13 -24.63 8.53
CA ALA A 149 13.20 -23.69 8.28
C ALA A 149 12.82 -22.71 7.15
N MET A 150 12.24 -23.20 6.05
CA MET A 150 11.79 -22.35 4.95
C MET A 150 10.66 -21.39 5.37
N ARG A 151 9.76 -21.83 6.26
CA ARG A 151 8.74 -20.95 6.83
C ARG A 151 9.38 -19.83 7.65
N ALA A 152 10.26 -20.20 8.58
CA ALA A 152 10.96 -19.24 9.43
C ALA A 152 11.79 -18.24 8.61
N LEU A 153 12.47 -18.68 7.56
CA LEU A 153 13.22 -17.79 6.67
C LEU A 153 12.32 -16.84 5.84
N ARG A 154 11.09 -17.24 5.50
CA ARG A 154 10.11 -16.33 4.85
C ARG A 154 9.66 -15.22 5.79
N GLU A 155 9.31 -15.57 7.03
CA GLU A 155 8.95 -14.61 8.06
C GLU A 155 10.12 -13.66 8.37
N GLU A 156 11.33 -14.20 8.39
CA GLU A 156 12.54 -13.43 8.60
C GLU A 156 12.89 -12.48 7.43
N ALA A 157 12.68 -12.93 6.19
CA ALA A 157 12.87 -12.07 5.01
C ALA A 157 11.95 -10.84 5.07
N GLU A 158 10.69 -11.01 5.46
CA GLU A 158 9.77 -9.87 5.62
C GLU A 158 10.21 -8.95 6.75
N ARG A 159 10.61 -9.49 7.90
CA ARG A 159 11.13 -8.69 9.00
C ARG A 159 12.35 -7.87 8.57
N ILE A 160 13.33 -8.50 7.94
CA ILE A 160 14.55 -7.82 7.48
C ILE A 160 14.21 -6.72 6.48
N LYS A 161 13.31 -6.97 5.52
CA LYS A 161 12.84 -5.94 4.59
C LYS A 161 12.26 -4.74 5.34
N ILE A 162 11.43 -4.97 6.35
CA ILE A 162 10.84 -3.91 7.16
C ILE A 162 11.93 -3.18 7.93
N ASP A 163 12.75 -3.88 8.71
CA ASP A 163 13.77 -3.30 9.55
C ASP A 163 14.81 -2.47 8.77
N LEU A 164 15.14 -2.86 7.53
CA LEU A 164 16.04 -2.10 6.65
C LEU A 164 15.45 -0.77 6.16
N ASN A 165 14.12 -0.55 6.30
CA ASN A 165 13.42 0.60 5.74
C ASN A 165 12.64 1.41 6.78
N ASP A 166 12.52 0.94 8.02
CA ASP A 166 11.61 1.49 9.04
C ASP A 166 11.98 2.93 9.47
N GLU A 167 13.26 3.25 9.52
CA GLU A 167 13.77 4.57 9.93
C GLU A 167 13.88 5.58 8.77
N ALA A 168 13.46 5.20 7.56
CA ALA A 168 13.52 6.11 6.42
C ALA A 168 12.43 7.19 6.50
N ASP A 169 12.81 8.45 6.27
CA ASP A 169 11.88 9.56 6.13
C ASP A 169 11.04 9.45 4.82
N CYS A 170 10.14 10.39 4.59
CA CYS A 170 9.30 10.44 3.38
C CYS A 170 10.08 10.52 2.07
N SER A 171 11.29 11.05 2.10
CA SER A 171 12.17 11.11 0.93
C SER A 171 13.04 9.88 0.73
N GLY A 172 12.97 8.90 1.66
CA GLY A 172 13.79 7.70 1.67
C GLY A 172 15.20 7.92 2.23
N ARG A 173 15.41 8.99 2.99
CA ARG A 173 16.68 9.26 3.69
C ARG A 173 16.65 8.63 5.08
N PHE A 174 17.84 8.30 5.58
CA PHE A 174 18.05 7.75 6.91
C PHE A 174 18.85 8.73 7.76
N GLU A 175 18.70 8.64 9.08
CA GLU A 175 19.52 9.41 10.01
C GLU A 175 20.98 8.90 10.02
N GLU A 176 21.93 9.76 10.41
CA GLU A 176 23.38 9.44 10.37
C GLU A 176 23.79 8.24 11.24
N HIS A 177 23.02 7.91 12.27
CA HIS A 177 23.31 6.79 13.16
C HIS A 177 22.77 5.45 12.70
N ASP A 178 21.91 5.42 11.64
CA ASP A 178 21.39 4.17 11.08
C ASP A 178 22.51 3.38 10.39
N THR A 179 22.82 2.23 10.93
CA THR A 179 23.88 1.35 10.42
C THR A 179 23.50 0.71 9.08
N GLY A 180 22.23 0.65 8.73
CA GLY A 180 21.73 -0.03 7.55
C GLY A 180 22.00 -1.53 7.52
N VAL A 181 22.25 -2.17 8.66
CA VAL A 181 22.56 -3.59 8.80
C VAL A 181 21.60 -4.26 9.76
N VAL A 182 21.00 -5.36 9.32
CA VAL A 182 20.05 -6.16 10.12
C VAL A 182 20.60 -7.56 10.33
N GLU A 183 20.62 -8.02 11.59
CA GLU A 183 21.00 -9.39 11.92
C GLU A 183 19.89 -10.38 11.53
N VAL A 184 20.30 -11.54 11.03
CA VAL A 184 19.40 -12.63 10.62
C VAL A 184 19.09 -13.54 11.80
N ARG A 185 17.82 -13.70 12.14
CA ARG A 185 17.33 -14.62 13.18
C ARG A 185 17.11 -16.02 12.59
N LEU A 186 18.06 -16.90 12.82
CA LEU A 186 17.99 -18.25 12.31
C LEU A 186 17.17 -19.17 13.23
N PRO A 187 16.32 -20.06 12.69
CA PRO A 187 15.69 -21.12 13.48
C PRO A 187 16.74 -22.09 14.02
N LYS A 188 16.38 -22.83 15.10
CA LYS A 188 17.32 -23.76 15.76
C LYS A 188 17.94 -24.80 14.83
N SER A 189 17.17 -25.28 13.81
CA SER A 189 17.67 -26.22 12.82
C SER A 189 18.81 -25.68 11.98
N LEU A 190 18.88 -24.37 11.79
CA LEU A 190 19.91 -23.66 11.01
C LEU A 190 20.97 -22.94 11.85
N ALA A 191 20.91 -23.05 13.17
CA ALA A 191 21.82 -22.33 14.07
C ALA A 191 23.31 -22.60 13.83
N LYS A 192 23.67 -23.75 13.25
CA LYS A 192 25.05 -24.10 12.89
C LYS A 192 25.64 -23.20 11.78
N ALA A 193 24.81 -22.45 11.04
CA ALA A 193 25.30 -21.47 10.06
C ALA A 193 26.01 -20.29 10.72
N GLY A 194 25.80 -20.08 12.03
CA GLY A 194 26.39 -18.98 12.80
C GLY A 194 25.70 -17.63 12.54
N PRO A 195 26.26 -16.54 13.02
CA PRO A 195 25.69 -15.22 12.83
C PRO A 195 25.75 -14.80 11.35
N LEU A 196 24.64 -14.26 10.88
CA LEU A 196 24.48 -13.71 9.53
C LEU A 196 23.84 -12.33 9.65
N SER A 197 24.12 -11.46 8.69
CA SER A 197 23.49 -10.14 8.57
C SER A 197 23.26 -9.78 7.12
N VAL A 198 22.28 -8.92 6.88
CA VAL A 198 21.99 -8.33 5.58
C VAL A 198 22.08 -6.82 5.72
N ASP A 199 22.81 -6.16 4.83
CA ASP A 199 22.85 -4.72 4.74
C ASP A 199 21.94 -4.17 3.63
N ARG A 200 21.61 -2.87 3.74
CA ARG A 200 20.75 -2.16 2.80
C ARG A 200 21.30 -2.20 1.37
N ALA A 201 22.61 -2.03 1.20
CA ALA A 201 23.24 -2.07 -0.12
C ALA A 201 23.09 -3.45 -0.78
N THR A 202 23.23 -4.52 0.00
CA THR A 202 22.96 -5.89 -0.48
C THR A 202 21.50 -6.05 -0.87
N PHE A 203 20.54 -5.60 -0.03
CA PHE A 203 19.11 -5.67 -0.35
C PHE A 203 18.76 -4.92 -1.63
N GLU A 204 19.26 -3.69 -1.82
CA GLU A 204 19.04 -2.91 -3.04
C GLU A 204 19.66 -3.60 -4.27
N ARG A 205 20.87 -4.15 -4.14
CA ARG A 205 21.56 -4.85 -5.23
C ARG A 205 20.80 -6.09 -5.69
N ILE A 206 20.31 -6.93 -4.76
CA ILE A 206 19.56 -8.14 -5.13
C ILE A 206 18.17 -7.81 -5.66
N SER A 207 17.61 -6.67 -5.28
CA SER A 207 16.29 -6.18 -5.68
C SER A 207 16.33 -5.26 -6.91
N ALA A 208 17.49 -5.02 -7.53
CA ALA A 208 17.68 -4.01 -8.58
C ALA A 208 16.68 -4.14 -9.74
N ALA A 209 16.42 -5.38 -10.21
CA ALA A 209 15.47 -5.63 -11.29
C ALA A 209 14.01 -5.29 -10.89
N LEU A 210 13.61 -5.52 -9.63
CA LEU A 210 12.30 -5.14 -9.12
C LEU A 210 12.17 -3.62 -8.99
N LEU A 211 13.23 -2.96 -8.52
CA LEU A 211 13.29 -1.50 -8.41
C LEU A 211 13.20 -0.81 -9.77
N GLU A 212 13.82 -1.37 -10.82
CA GLU A 212 13.68 -0.86 -12.19
C GLU A 212 12.24 -1.00 -12.70
N ARG A 213 11.59 -2.14 -12.43
CA ARG A 213 10.17 -2.34 -12.76
C ARG A 213 9.25 -1.40 -12.00
N ALA A 214 9.61 -1.02 -10.78
CA ALA A 214 8.79 -0.18 -9.91
C ALA A 214 8.60 1.24 -10.43
N ILE A 215 9.53 1.79 -11.22
CA ILE A 215 9.40 3.13 -11.81
C ILE A 215 8.74 3.13 -13.20
N GLN A 216 8.65 1.97 -13.86
CA GLN A 216 8.16 1.89 -15.23
C GLN A 216 6.69 2.36 -15.39
N PRO A 217 5.73 1.98 -14.56
CA PRO A 217 4.34 2.46 -14.67
C PRO A 217 4.21 3.98 -14.54
N VAL A 218 5.09 4.65 -13.78
CA VAL A 218 5.12 6.12 -13.71
C VAL A 218 5.45 6.73 -15.07
N ARG A 219 6.45 6.19 -15.76
CA ARG A 219 6.83 6.61 -17.11
C ARG A 219 5.71 6.35 -18.11
N ASP A 220 5.06 5.19 -18.01
CA ASP A 220 4.00 4.77 -18.93
C ASP A 220 2.79 5.70 -18.83
N VAL A 221 2.36 6.07 -17.61
CA VAL A 221 1.25 6.99 -17.38
C VAL A 221 1.53 8.37 -17.98
N LEU A 222 2.70 8.93 -17.71
CA LEU A 222 3.10 10.25 -18.25
C LEU A 222 3.24 10.22 -19.78
N THR A 223 3.83 9.17 -20.32
CA THR A 223 3.99 8.99 -21.77
C THR A 223 2.63 8.88 -22.47
N LYS A 224 1.71 8.09 -21.89
CA LYS A 224 0.36 7.90 -22.43
C LYS A 224 -0.42 9.21 -22.57
N LEU A 225 -0.18 10.15 -21.67
CA LEU A 225 -0.83 11.47 -21.67
C LEU A 225 0.03 12.55 -22.32
N SER A 226 1.25 12.23 -22.78
CA SER A 226 2.24 13.21 -23.23
C SER A 226 2.44 14.35 -22.21
N MET A 227 2.37 14.02 -20.91
CA MET A 227 2.41 14.99 -19.82
C MET A 227 3.83 15.17 -19.32
N PRO A 228 4.33 16.40 -19.25
CA PRO A 228 5.61 16.69 -18.61
C PRO A 228 5.56 16.43 -17.10
N ILE A 229 6.67 15.97 -16.53
CA ILE A 229 6.80 15.70 -15.08
C ILE A 229 6.42 16.91 -14.22
N LYS A 230 6.75 18.12 -14.68
CA LYS A 230 6.49 19.39 -13.97
C LYS A 230 5.01 19.71 -13.81
N ASP A 231 4.14 19.11 -14.65
CA ASP A 231 2.69 19.36 -14.65
C ASP A 231 1.94 18.41 -13.68
N VAL A 232 2.66 17.54 -12.97
CA VAL A 232 2.15 16.78 -11.84
C VAL A 232 2.30 17.64 -10.59
N ASP A 233 1.21 18.05 -9.95
CA ASP A 233 1.24 18.93 -8.78
C ASP A 233 1.60 18.19 -7.50
N GLU A 234 1.03 16.98 -7.30
CA GLU A 234 1.22 16.16 -6.10
C GLU A 234 1.54 14.71 -6.45
N LEU A 235 2.41 14.10 -5.64
CA LEU A 235 2.74 12.67 -5.67
C LEU A 235 2.34 12.05 -4.33
N VAL A 236 1.36 11.14 -4.35
CA VAL A 236 0.78 10.49 -3.17
C VAL A 236 1.23 9.04 -3.13
N LEU A 237 1.71 8.60 -1.97
CA LEU A 237 2.13 7.22 -1.73
C LEU A 237 1.04 6.41 -1.04
N VAL A 238 0.80 5.21 -1.54
CA VAL A 238 -0.19 4.25 -1.04
C VAL A 238 0.43 2.85 -0.99
N GLY A 239 -0.07 2.01 -0.08
CA GLY A 239 0.41 0.65 0.12
C GLY A 239 1.69 0.58 0.96
N GLY A 240 1.80 -0.44 1.80
CA GLY A 240 2.90 -0.58 2.77
C GLY A 240 4.28 -0.68 2.13
N SER A 241 4.38 -1.22 0.92
CA SER A 241 5.64 -1.34 0.20
C SER A 241 6.17 0.02 -0.32
N SER A 242 5.34 1.07 -0.34
CA SER A 242 5.79 2.44 -0.63
C SER A 242 6.68 3.03 0.47
N ARG A 243 6.77 2.38 1.64
CA ARG A 243 7.72 2.74 2.70
C ARG A 243 9.17 2.39 2.36
N MET A 244 9.41 1.54 1.36
CA MET A 244 10.78 1.19 0.97
C MET A 244 11.55 2.43 0.54
N ALA A 245 12.64 2.72 1.27
CA ALA A 245 13.46 3.93 1.09
C ALA A 245 13.91 4.12 -0.37
N ARG A 246 14.37 3.03 -1.01
CA ARG A 246 14.85 3.12 -2.39
C ARG A 246 13.74 3.44 -3.38
N ILE A 247 12.51 2.99 -3.16
CA ILE A 247 11.34 3.38 -3.98
C ILE A 247 11.06 4.88 -3.84
N ARG A 248 11.06 5.41 -2.61
CA ARG A 248 10.88 6.85 -2.36
C ARG A 248 11.98 7.68 -3.03
N GLN A 249 13.22 7.26 -2.91
CA GLN A 249 14.36 7.92 -3.58
C GLN A 249 14.19 7.91 -5.11
N LEU A 250 13.83 6.76 -5.71
CA LEU A 250 13.62 6.66 -7.15
C LEU A 250 12.50 7.60 -7.64
N LEU A 251 11.42 7.68 -6.89
CA LEU A 251 10.32 8.61 -7.20
C LEU A 251 10.77 10.06 -7.06
N ARG A 252 11.41 10.41 -5.96
CA ARG A 252 11.95 11.76 -5.75
C ARG A 252 12.91 12.17 -6.86
N ASP A 253 13.88 11.32 -7.19
CA ASP A 253 14.87 11.58 -8.24
C ASP A 253 14.17 11.73 -9.61
N PHE A 254 13.14 10.91 -9.88
CA PHE A 254 12.35 11.01 -11.11
C PHE A 254 11.56 12.32 -11.22
N PHE A 255 11.04 12.83 -10.10
CA PHE A 255 10.28 14.08 -10.03
C PHE A 255 11.12 15.33 -9.75
N GLY A 256 12.45 15.28 -9.94
CA GLY A 256 13.35 16.42 -9.81
C GLY A 256 13.49 16.89 -8.36
N ASP A 257 13.82 15.96 -7.45
CA ASP A 257 13.96 16.16 -6.00
C ASP A 257 12.67 16.58 -5.27
N ARG A 258 11.51 16.43 -5.90
CA ARG A 258 10.22 16.63 -5.23
C ARG A 258 9.94 15.48 -4.30
N GLU A 259 9.67 15.79 -3.04
CA GLU A 259 9.32 14.80 -2.03
C GLU A 259 7.89 14.29 -2.22
N PRO A 260 7.67 12.97 -2.15
CA PRO A 260 6.31 12.42 -2.12
C PRO A 260 5.55 12.90 -0.88
N ASN A 261 4.24 13.03 -0.99
CA ASN A 261 3.39 13.34 0.15
C ASN A 261 3.12 12.05 0.95
N CYS A 262 3.45 12.06 2.24
CA CYS A 262 3.27 10.96 3.19
C CYS A 262 2.51 11.39 4.45
N ASP A 263 1.70 12.44 4.39
CA ASP A 263 0.93 12.96 5.54
C ASP A 263 -0.06 11.93 6.11
N VAL A 264 -0.42 10.93 5.30
CA VAL A 264 -1.33 9.83 5.67
C VAL A 264 -0.58 8.50 5.63
N SER A 265 -0.89 7.61 6.58
CA SER A 265 -0.37 6.22 6.55
C SER A 265 -0.72 5.57 5.21
N PRO A 266 0.28 5.15 4.42
CA PRO A 266 0.02 4.61 3.08
C PRO A 266 -0.81 3.33 3.10
N GLU A 267 -0.78 2.55 4.18
CA GLU A 267 -1.60 1.35 4.35
C GLU A 267 -3.08 1.68 4.59
N GLU A 268 -3.37 2.86 5.16
CA GLU A 268 -4.71 3.24 5.61
C GLU A 268 -5.37 4.29 4.70
N ALA A 269 -4.61 4.90 3.78
CA ALA A 269 -5.07 6.01 2.96
C ALA A 269 -6.38 5.69 2.20
N VAL A 270 -6.49 4.50 1.59
CA VAL A 270 -7.69 4.09 0.85
C VAL A 270 -8.89 3.95 1.81
N ALA A 271 -8.69 3.35 2.99
CA ALA A 271 -9.75 3.17 3.98
C ALA A 271 -10.22 4.53 4.54
N HIS A 272 -9.30 5.44 4.84
CA HIS A 272 -9.63 6.81 5.27
C HIS A 272 -10.44 7.55 4.20
N GLY A 273 -10.03 7.49 2.93
CA GLY A 273 -10.75 8.14 1.85
C GLY A 273 -12.16 7.57 1.63
N THR A 274 -12.34 6.26 1.76
CA THR A 274 -13.68 5.65 1.70
C THR A 274 -14.55 6.06 2.88
N ALA A 275 -13.97 6.22 4.07
CA ALA A 275 -14.68 6.72 5.25
C ALA A 275 -15.12 8.17 5.06
N ILE A 276 -14.27 9.05 4.52
CA ILE A 276 -14.63 10.42 4.14
C ILE A 276 -15.79 10.42 3.15
N GLN A 277 -15.73 9.60 2.11
CA GLN A 277 -16.81 9.50 1.13
C GLN A 277 -18.12 8.98 1.75
N ALA A 278 -18.04 8.04 2.68
CA ALA A 278 -19.20 7.55 3.41
C ALA A 278 -19.85 8.67 4.28
N ALA A 279 -19.03 9.45 4.97
CA ALA A 279 -19.50 10.60 5.74
C ALA A 279 -20.20 11.64 4.85
N ILE A 280 -19.63 12.00 3.70
CA ILE A 280 -20.25 12.91 2.73
C ILE A 280 -21.61 12.40 2.25
N LEU A 281 -21.76 11.09 2.03
CA LEU A 281 -23.00 10.51 1.54
C LEU A 281 -24.09 10.40 2.62
N THR A 282 -23.71 10.20 3.88
CA THR A 282 -24.64 10.03 5.00
C THR A 282 -25.04 11.35 5.64
N ASP A 283 -24.17 12.37 5.62
CA ASP A 283 -24.41 13.66 6.28
C ASP A 283 -24.85 14.77 5.31
N ARG A 284 -25.63 14.40 4.28
CA ARG A 284 -26.14 15.33 3.25
C ARG A 284 -26.91 16.55 3.76
N LYS A 285 -27.22 16.62 5.07
CA LYS A 285 -27.96 17.74 5.66
C LYS A 285 -27.09 18.81 6.34
N LYS A 286 -25.78 18.60 6.52
CA LYS A 286 -24.93 19.50 7.35
C LYS A 286 -23.66 20.01 6.71
N ILE A 287 -23.26 19.53 5.55
CA ILE A 287 -21.95 19.87 4.99
C ILE A 287 -22.08 20.83 3.82
N SER A 288 -21.96 22.14 4.11
CA SER A 288 -21.43 23.07 3.12
C SER A 288 -19.93 22.76 2.94
N VAL A 289 -19.45 22.77 1.71
CA VAL A 289 -18.09 22.35 1.29
C VAL A 289 -16.93 22.98 2.11
N GLY A 290 -17.16 24.01 2.90
CA GLY A 290 -16.18 24.66 3.77
C GLY A 290 -16.15 24.22 5.24
N ALA A 291 -17.06 23.36 5.67
CA ALA A 291 -17.14 22.92 7.07
C ALA A 291 -16.57 21.49 7.32
N THR A 292 -16.10 20.83 6.28
CA THR A 292 -15.82 19.39 6.26
C THR A 292 -14.57 19.01 7.04
N GLU A 293 -13.49 19.80 6.99
CA GLU A 293 -12.23 19.48 7.66
C GLU A 293 -12.34 19.60 9.19
N ALA A 294 -12.91 20.69 9.67
CA ALA A 294 -13.03 20.94 11.12
C ALA A 294 -14.01 19.96 11.80
N ALA A 295 -15.09 19.57 11.11
CA ALA A 295 -16.08 18.63 11.65
C ALA A 295 -15.60 17.18 11.61
N LEU A 296 -14.80 16.79 10.59
CA LEU A 296 -14.26 15.43 10.48
C LEU A 296 -13.10 15.21 11.45
N HIS A 297 -12.18 16.16 11.59
CA HIS A 297 -11.12 16.13 12.61
C HIS A 297 -11.71 16.12 14.02
N ALA A 298 -12.67 16.97 14.31
CA ALA A 298 -13.33 16.98 15.60
C ALA A 298 -14.12 15.69 15.92
N HIS A 299 -14.63 14.99 14.89
CA HIS A 299 -15.33 13.72 15.07
C HIS A 299 -14.36 12.55 15.27
N LEU A 300 -13.20 12.58 14.61
CA LEU A 300 -12.14 11.58 14.78
C LEU A 300 -11.39 11.80 16.11
N GLU A 301 -11.07 13.03 16.49
CA GLU A 301 -10.44 13.36 17.77
C GLU A 301 -11.38 13.16 18.98
N GLY A 302 -12.65 13.44 18.84
CA GLY A 302 -13.65 13.26 19.93
C GLY A 302 -14.04 11.80 20.20
N SER A 303 -13.65 10.85 19.34
CA SER A 303 -13.88 9.41 19.56
C SER A 303 -12.71 8.68 20.25
N VAL A 304 -11.57 9.34 20.43
CA VAL A 304 -10.38 8.76 21.09
C VAL A 304 -10.42 9.00 22.62
N ASP A 305 -11.25 9.92 23.11
CA ASP A 305 -11.36 10.27 24.54
C ASP A 305 -12.63 9.74 25.25
N ARG A 306 -13.20 8.62 24.79
CA ARG A 306 -14.27 7.95 25.54
C ARG A 306 -14.12 6.45 25.58
#